data_6cfa4373d35cc501b93fbc216c13473a
#
_entry.id   6cfa4373d35cc501b93fbc216c13473a
#
_cell.length_a   1.000
_cell.length_b   1.000
_cell.length_c   1.000
_cell.angle_alpha   90.00
_cell.angle_beta   90.00
_cell.angle_gamma   90.00
#
_symmetry.space_group_name_H-M   'P 1'
#
loop_
_entity.id
_entity.type
_entity.pdbx_description
1 polymer ?
#
loop_
_entity_poly.entity_id
_entity_poly.type
_entity_poly.pdbx_seq_one_letter_code
_entity_poly.pdbx_strand_id
1 'polypeptide(L)'
;MDSHSDAEVIGRSLSEPEAFGLIYDRHAATLLRFLGRRAGAKVAEGLVGELFRIAFERRKTFDASRPSALPWLYGIGSNLLLKHRRGEARRLRASARMATGLEAADGRASARALDARVLFSRVADAIEALPDAEREALLLFAWEELSYQSVAEALALPIGTVRSRLNRARAHLRELIKPNGKSRVRSR
;
A
#
# COMPACT_ATOMS: atom_id res chain seq x y z
N MET A 1 16.68 6.51 25.74
CA MET A 1 15.58 5.84 25.01
C MET A 1 14.30 6.39 25.58
N ASP A 2 13.54 7.11 24.77
CA ASP A 2 12.30 7.74 25.22
C ASP A 2 11.25 6.63 25.44
N SER A 3 10.93 6.38 26.71
CA SER A 3 10.11 5.24 27.16
C SER A 3 8.61 5.44 26.94
N HIS A 4 8.18 6.56 26.36
CA HIS A 4 6.78 6.90 26.18
C HIS A 4 6.16 6.13 25.01
N SER A 5 4.94 5.62 25.18
CA SER A 5 4.15 5.05 24.10
C SER A 5 3.74 6.12 23.08
N ASP A 6 3.39 5.70 21.85
CA ASP A 6 2.88 6.65 20.84
C ASP A 6 1.63 7.37 21.32
N ALA A 7 0.77 6.68 22.10
CA ALA A 7 -0.43 7.27 22.69
C ALA A 7 -0.11 8.43 23.65
N GLU A 8 0.89 8.24 24.52
CA GLU A 8 1.35 9.28 25.44
C GLU A 8 1.94 10.47 24.70
N VAL A 9 2.78 10.21 23.67
CA VAL A 9 3.38 11.25 22.84
C VAL A 9 2.30 12.03 22.09
N ILE A 10 1.35 11.36 21.46
CA ILE A 10 0.24 12.00 20.75
C ILE A 10 -0.63 12.79 21.74
N GLY A 11 -0.95 12.21 22.91
CA GLY A 11 -1.70 12.90 23.96
C GLY A 11 -1.01 14.19 24.40
N ARG A 12 0.31 14.14 24.69
CA ARG A 12 1.11 15.30 25.03
C ARG A 12 1.11 16.36 23.93
N SER A 13 1.15 15.93 22.65
CA SER A 13 1.15 16.84 21.52
C SER A 13 -0.10 17.70 21.37
N LEU A 14 -1.16 17.40 22.11
CA LEU A 14 -2.39 18.22 22.10
C LEU A 14 -2.18 19.56 22.81
N SER A 15 -1.32 19.61 23.83
CA SER A 15 -0.92 20.82 24.56
C SER A 15 0.44 21.34 24.12
N GLU A 16 1.36 20.45 23.73
CA GLU A 16 2.72 20.73 23.31
C GLU A 16 2.94 20.20 21.87
N PRO A 17 2.57 20.98 20.84
CA PRO A 17 2.58 20.52 19.44
C PRO A 17 3.90 19.89 18.99
N GLU A 18 5.04 20.39 19.51
CA GLU A 18 6.39 19.95 19.18
C GLU A 18 6.62 18.48 19.58
N ALA A 19 5.92 17.99 20.60
CA ALA A 19 6.02 16.58 21.02
C ALA A 19 5.66 15.60 19.89
N PHE A 20 4.84 16.01 18.90
CA PHE A 20 4.50 15.18 17.76
C PHE A 20 5.71 14.84 16.88
N GLY A 21 6.79 15.62 16.95
CA GLY A 21 8.05 15.33 16.26
C GLY A 21 8.59 13.94 16.57
N LEU A 22 8.39 13.42 17.79
CA LEU A 22 8.78 12.06 18.17
C LEU A 22 8.04 10.98 17.37
N ILE A 23 6.79 11.21 16.98
CA ILE A 23 6.03 10.30 16.10
C ILE A 23 6.63 10.27 14.71
N TYR A 24 7.07 11.42 14.21
CA TYR A 24 7.81 11.52 12.95
C TYR A 24 9.13 10.72 13.02
N ASP A 25 9.94 10.98 14.03
CA ASP A 25 11.26 10.34 14.18
C ASP A 25 11.16 8.82 14.27
N ARG A 26 10.14 8.31 14.96
CA ARG A 26 9.92 6.86 15.12
C ARG A 26 9.44 6.17 13.85
N HIS A 27 8.59 6.82 13.07
CA HIS A 27 7.81 6.13 12.03
C HIS A 27 8.14 6.58 10.60
N ALA A 28 8.82 7.73 10.39
CA ALA A 28 9.06 8.28 9.05
C ALA A 28 9.80 7.31 8.13
N ALA A 29 10.87 6.67 8.60
CA ALA A 29 11.64 5.74 7.78
C ALA A 29 10.82 4.51 7.35
N THR A 30 9.97 3.99 8.24
CA THR A 30 9.08 2.85 7.93
C THR A 30 8.02 3.25 6.92
N LEU A 31 7.39 4.42 7.10
CA LEU A 31 6.37 4.94 6.19
C LEU A 31 6.96 5.34 4.83
N LEU A 32 8.18 5.85 4.80
CA LEU A 32 8.88 6.13 3.55
C LEU A 32 9.09 4.85 2.72
N ARG A 33 9.53 3.76 3.37
CA ARG A 33 9.67 2.45 2.70
C ARG A 33 8.32 1.92 2.22
N PHE A 34 7.28 2.02 3.05
CA PHE A 34 5.91 1.61 2.70
C PHE A 34 5.38 2.35 1.47
N LEU A 35 5.49 3.67 1.44
CA LEU A 35 5.05 4.51 0.34
C LEU A 35 5.93 4.33 -0.91
N GLY A 36 7.26 4.21 -0.70
CA GLY A 36 8.25 4.04 -1.77
C GLY A 36 8.06 2.76 -2.58
N ARG A 37 7.73 1.65 -1.91
CA ARG A 37 7.41 0.38 -2.58
C ARG A 37 6.18 0.46 -3.48
N ARG A 38 5.28 1.42 -3.26
CA ARG A 38 3.97 1.52 -3.92
C ARG A 38 3.84 2.67 -4.90
N ALA A 39 4.59 3.75 -4.70
CA ALA A 39 4.52 4.96 -5.53
C ALA A 39 5.87 5.38 -6.13
N GLY A 40 6.95 4.64 -5.78
CA GLY A 40 8.32 5.01 -6.14
C GLY A 40 8.91 6.06 -5.19
N ALA A 41 10.25 6.07 -5.07
CA ALA A 41 10.97 6.87 -4.08
C ALA A 41 10.66 8.38 -4.18
N LYS A 42 10.70 8.93 -5.39
CA LYS A 42 10.48 10.36 -5.62
C LYS A 42 9.09 10.85 -5.17
N VAL A 43 8.07 10.02 -5.34
CA VAL A 43 6.69 10.35 -4.92
C VAL A 43 6.52 10.15 -3.42
N ALA A 44 7.18 9.13 -2.86
CA ALA A 44 7.06 8.78 -1.45
C ALA A 44 7.50 9.90 -0.50
N GLU A 45 8.54 10.65 -0.84
CA GLU A 45 9.02 11.78 -0.03
C GLU A 45 7.91 12.83 0.18
N GLY A 46 7.22 13.21 -0.90
CA GLY A 46 6.10 14.13 -0.81
C GLY A 46 4.90 13.55 -0.05
N LEU A 47 4.63 12.25 -0.25
CA LEU A 47 3.53 11.57 0.44
C LEU A 47 3.79 11.41 1.94
N VAL A 48 5.05 11.20 2.39
CA VAL A 48 5.41 11.16 3.82
C VAL A 48 5.12 12.49 4.48
N GLY A 49 5.55 13.60 3.88
CA GLY A 49 5.26 14.93 4.41
C GLY A 49 3.76 15.19 4.56
N GLU A 50 2.99 14.87 3.51
CA GLU A 50 1.53 15.01 3.53
C GLU A 50 0.87 14.08 4.56
N LEU A 51 1.38 12.84 4.72
CA LEU A 51 0.91 11.90 5.73
C LEU A 51 1.05 12.48 7.13
N PHE A 52 2.24 12.97 7.50
CA PHE A 52 2.47 13.51 8.83
C PHE A 52 1.73 14.82 9.05
N ARG A 53 1.54 15.65 8.04
CA ARG A 53 0.67 16.83 8.12
C ARG A 53 -0.76 16.44 8.47
N ILE A 54 -1.34 15.46 7.76
CA ILE A 54 -2.69 14.96 8.03
C ILE A 54 -2.76 14.30 9.41
N ALA A 55 -1.75 13.52 9.78
CA ALA A 55 -1.69 12.89 11.08
C ALA A 55 -1.64 13.93 12.21
N PHE A 56 -0.84 14.96 12.07
CA PHE A 56 -0.80 16.07 13.02
C PHE A 56 -2.15 16.80 13.15
N GLU A 57 -2.79 17.11 12.04
CA GLU A 57 -4.10 17.76 12.05
C GLU A 57 -5.18 16.89 12.72
N ARG A 58 -5.09 15.56 12.49
CA ARG A 58 -6.06 14.58 13.00
C ARG A 58 -5.67 13.93 14.33
N ARG A 59 -4.58 14.35 14.98
CA ARG A 59 -4.06 13.71 16.20
C ARG A 59 -5.07 13.61 17.35
N LYS A 60 -6.04 14.52 17.39
CA LYS A 60 -7.17 14.46 18.35
C LYS A 60 -8.09 13.26 18.15
N THR A 61 -8.08 12.66 16.95
CA THR A 61 -8.91 11.50 16.61
C THR A 61 -8.19 10.17 16.79
N PHE A 62 -6.92 10.21 17.22
CA PHE A 62 -6.17 9.00 17.52
C PHE A 62 -6.78 8.31 18.76
N ASP A 63 -6.98 7.01 18.66
CA ASP A 63 -7.47 6.18 19.77
C ASP A 63 -6.34 5.89 20.76
N ALA A 64 -6.33 6.60 21.87
CA ALA A 64 -5.28 6.48 22.90
C ALA A 64 -5.23 5.10 23.59
N SER A 65 -6.23 4.22 23.38
CA SER A 65 -6.16 2.83 23.83
C SER A 65 -5.18 1.97 23.00
N ARG A 66 -4.70 2.50 21.87
CA ARG A 66 -3.75 1.82 20.96
C ARG A 66 -2.31 2.02 21.42
N PRO A 67 -1.52 0.96 21.56
CA PRO A 67 -0.12 1.09 22.00
C PRO A 67 0.79 1.73 20.93
N SER A 68 0.43 1.64 19.64
CA SER A 68 1.20 2.15 18.52
C SER A 68 0.34 2.95 17.56
N ALA A 69 0.89 4.06 17.05
CA ALA A 69 0.27 4.88 16.02
C ALA A 69 0.44 4.28 14.61
N LEU A 70 1.31 3.29 14.43
CA LEU A 70 1.70 2.80 13.10
C LEU A 70 0.52 2.27 12.26
N PRO A 71 -0.44 1.48 12.78
CA PRO A 71 -1.62 1.07 12.01
C PRO A 71 -2.45 2.27 11.52
N TRP A 72 -2.65 3.26 12.39
CA TRP A 72 -3.36 4.49 12.03
C TRP A 72 -2.64 5.30 10.96
N LEU A 73 -1.32 5.43 11.06
CA LEU A 73 -0.47 6.09 10.05
C LEU A 73 -0.51 5.33 8.71
N TYR A 74 -0.49 4.01 8.71
CA TYR A 74 -0.69 3.20 7.50
C TYR A 74 -2.06 3.46 6.85
N GLY A 75 -3.11 3.65 7.64
CA GLY A 75 -4.43 4.01 7.12
C GLY A 75 -4.43 5.35 6.38
N ILE A 76 -3.76 6.36 6.93
CA ILE A 76 -3.58 7.66 6.25
C ILE A 76 -2.77 7.47 4.96
N GLY A 77 -1.66 6.74 5.02
CA GLY A 77 -0.80 6.45 3.86
C GLY A 77 -1.52 5.69 2.75
N SER A 78 -2.32 4.68 3.09
CA SER A 78 -3.14 3.92 2.14
C SER A 78 -4.14 4.81 1.40
N ASN A 79 -4.79 5.73 2.12
CA ASN A 79 -5.71 6.69 1.50
C ASN A 79 -4.98 7.67 0.56
N LEU A 80 -3.78 8.12 0.93
CA LEU A 80 -2.95 8.97 0.07
C LEU A 80 -2.51 8.23 -1.21
N LEU A 81 -2.06 6.98 -1.08
CA LEU A 81 -1.71 6.13 -2.22
C LEU A 81 -2.89 5.93 -3.17
N LEU A 82 -4.07 5.64 -2.64
CA LEU A 82 -5.28 5.48 -3.44
C LEU A 82 -5.64 6.76 -4.20
N LYS A 83 -5.55 7.92 -3.52
CA LYS A 83 -5.77 9.24 -4.14
C LYS A 83 -4.73 9.51 -5.25
N HIS A 84 -3.46 9.22 -4.99
CA HIS A 84 -2.38 9.37 -5.96
C HIS A 84 -2.62 8.52 -7.21
N ARG A 85 -2.89 7.21 -7.06
CA ARG A 85 -3.18 6.28 -8.18
C ARG A 85 -4.37 6.72 -9.02
N ARG A 86 -5.45 7.17 -8.38
CA ARG A 86 -6.62 7.71 -9.10
C ARG A 86 -6.28 8.98 -9.87
N GLY A 87 -5.40 9.82 -9.32
CA GLY A 87 -4.87 11.00 -9.99
C GLY A 87 -4.06 10.65 -11.23
N GLU A 88 -3.11 9.72 -11.10
CA GLU A 88 -2.29 9.23 -12.21
C GLU A 88 -3.13 8.58 -13.32
N ALA A 89 -4.08 7.71 -12.96
CA ALA A 89 -4.99 7.10 -13.93
C ALA A 89 -5.82 8.14 -14.71
N ARG A 90 -6.24 9.23 -14.05
CA ARG A 90 -6.93 10.34 -14.74
C ARG A 90 -6.00 11.11 -15.68
N ARG A 91 -4.75 11.40 -15.26
CA ARG A 91 -3.74 12.06 -16.08
C ARG A 91 -3.41 11.24 -17.32
N LEU A 92 -3.16 9.93 -17.15
CA LEU A 92 -2.88 9.02 -18.27
C LEU A 92 -4.05 8.95 -19.25
N ARG A 93 -5.30 8.88 -18.79
CA ARG A 93 -6.49 8.88 -19.65
C ARG A 93 -6.63 10.22 -20.40
N ALA A 94 -6.34 11.35 -19.77
CA ALA A 94 -6.35 12.66 -20.42
C ALA A 94 -5.24 12.76 -21.49
N SER A 95 -4.03 12.29 -21.15
CA SER A 95 -2.88 12.26 -22.07
C SER A 95 -3.11 11.31 -23.26
N ALA A 96 -3.68 10.12 -23.02
CA ALA A 96 -4.00 9.15 -24.08
C ALA A 96 -5.04 9.67 -25.08
N ARG A 97 -5.94 10.55 -24.65
CA ARG A 97 -6.88 11.24 -25.57
C ARG A 97 -6.20 12.27 -26.47
N MET A 98 -5.00 12.74 -26.09
CA MET A 98 -4.23 13.74 -26.83
C MET A 98 -3.09 13.13 -27.66
N ALA A 99 -2.71 11.85 -27.39
CA ALA A 99 -1.63 11.13 -28.06
C ALA A 99 -2.18 9.92 -28.81
N THR A 100 -2.27 10.03 -30.13
CA THR A 100 -2.33 8.88 -31.02
C THR A 100 -0.90 8.39 -31.28
N GLY A 101 -0.55 7.23 -30.72
CA GLY A 101 0.61 6.43 -31.11
C GLY A 101 1.90 6.65 -30.31
N LEU A 102 2.22 5.66 -29.48
CA LEU A 102 3.61 5.31 -29.13
C LEU A 102 3.63 3.87 -28.59
N GLU A 103 4.46 3.05 -29.23
CA GLU A 103 4.65 1.62 -28.95
C GLU A 103 5.60 1.40 -27.74
N ALA A 104 5.42 0.27 -27.03
CA ALA A 104 6.21 -0.12 -25.87
C ALA A 104 7.49 -0.83 -26.31
N ALA A 105 8.60 -0.55 -25.64
CA ALA A 105 9.91 -1.17 -25.88
C ALA A 105 10.14 -2.42 -25.02
N ASP A 106 10.62 -3.48 -25.67
CA ASP A 106 10.90 -4.80 -25.10
C ASP A 106 12.41 -4.93 -24.76
N GLY A 107 12.71 -5.46 -23.57
CA GLY A 107 14.08 -5.65 -23.07
C GLY A 107 14.37 -7.11 -22.70
N ARG A 108 15.27 -7.78 -23.43
CA ARG A 108 15.64 -9.18 -23.29
C ARG A 108 16.68 -9.43 -22.19
N ALA A 109 16.50 -10.49 -21.39
CA ALA A 109 17.44 -11.00 -20.41
C ALA A 109 17.39 -12.54 -20.27
N SER A 110 18.51 -13.13 -19.84
CA SER A 110 18.91 -14.55 -19.82
C SER A 110 17.97 -15.53 -19.09
N ALA A 111 17.86 -16.78 -19.56
CA ALA A 111 16.75 -17.74 -19.32
C ALA A 111 16.45 -18.15 -17.85
N ARG A 112 17.42 -18.39 -16.96
CA ARG A 112 17.12 -18.81 -15.57
C ARG A 112 16.81 -17.66 -14.62
N ALA A 113 17.43 -16.50 -14.81
CA ALA A 113 17.02 -15.25 -14.18
C ALA A 113 15.68 -14.74 -14.76
N LEU A 114 15.35 -15.19 -15.98
CA LEU A 114 14.11 -14.89 -16.68
C LEU A 114 12.91 -15.56 -16.01
N ASP A 115 12.98 -16.83 -15.62
CA ASP A 115 11.84 -17.54 -15.01
C ASP A 115 11.44 -16.95 -13.65
N ALA A 116 12.40 -16.61 -12.80
CA ALA A 116 12.12 -15.94 -11.54
C ALA A 116 11.61 -14.51 -11.75
N ARG A 117 12.18 -13.77 -12.71
CA ARG A 117 11.71 -12.42 -13.08
C ARG A 117 10.32 -12.45 -13.71
N VAL A 118 10.05 -13.41 -14.60
CA VAL A 118 8.73 -13.60 -15.21
C VAL A 118 7.69 -13.96 -14.15
N LEU A 119 8.03 -14.85 -13.20
CA LEU A 119 7.14 -15.17 -12.09
C LEU A 119 6.90 -13.95 -11.18
N PHE A 120 7.95 -13.20 -10.88
CA PHE A 120 7.86 -11.97 -10.08
C PHE A 120 7.01 -10.90 -10.77
N SER A 121 7.20 -10.70 -12.08
CA SER A 121 6.39 -9.79 -12.89
C SER A 121 4.92 -10.23 -12.88
N ARG A 122 4.64 -11.51 -13.13
CA ARG A 122 3.27 -12.04 -13.09
C ARG A 122 2.58 -11.87 -11.75
N VAL A 123 3.31 -12.05 -10.63
CA VAL A 123 2.76 -11.81 -9.29
C VAL A 123 2.49 -10.32 -9.07
N ALA A 124 3.41 -9.45 -9.49
CA ALA A 124 3.23 -8.00 -9.41
C ALA A 124 2.01 -7.54 -10.23
N ASP A 125 1.90 -8.01 -11.48
CA ASP A 125 0.77 -7.71 -12.37
C ASP A 125 -0.56 -8.22 -11.78
N ALA A 126 -0.54 -9.42 -11.19
CA ALA A 126 -1.71 -10.00 -10.54
C ALA A 126 -2.15 -9.18 -9.30
N ILE A 127 -1.19 -8.69 -8.50
CA ILE A 127 -1.48 -7.80 -7.36
C ILE A 127 -2.06 -6.48 -7.87
N GLU A 128 -1.51 -5.91 -8.94
CA GLU A 128 -2.01 -4.67 -9.53
C GLU A 128 -3.42 -4.84 -10.13
N ALA A 129 -3.76 -6.01 -10.63
CA ALA A 129 -5.08 -6.31 -11.16
C ALA A 129 -6.16 -6.53 -10.07
N LEU A 130 -5.77 -6.68 -8.80
CA LEU A 130 -6.75 -6.81 -7.71
C LEU A 130 -7.59 -5.54 -7.57
N PRO A 131 -8.87 -5.67 -7.17
CA PRO A 131 -9.67 -4.54 -6.70
C PRO A 131 -8.93 -3.77 -5.57
N ASP A 132 -8.98 -2.44 -5.61
CA ASP A 132 -8.24 -1.57 -4.66
C ASP A 132 -8.40 -2.00 -3.20
N ALA A 133 -9.63 -2.32 -2.79
CA ALA A 133 -9.93 -2.70 -1.40
C ALA A 133 -9.31 -4.04 -0.96
N GLU A 134 -9.18 -4.99 -1.87
CA GLU A 134 -8.57 -6.30 -1.64
C GLU A 134 -7.04 -6.18 -1.66
N ARG A 135 -6.52 -5.42 -2.61
CA ARG A 135 -5.09 -5.13 -2.73
C ARG A 135 -4.56 -4.43 -1.47
N GLU A 136 -5.23 -3.39 -0.98
CA GLU A 136 -4.81 -2.68 0.23
C GLU A 136 -4.77 -3.60 1.46
N ALA A 137 -5.82 -4.40 1.68
CA ALA A 137 -5.83 -5.35 2.80
C ALA A 137 -4.70 -6.38 2.67
N LEU A 138 -4.46 -6.90 1.45
CA LEU A 138 -3.41 -7.87 1.19
C LEU A 138 -2.00 -7.29 1.43
N LEU A 139 -1.74 -6.08 0.94
CA LEU A 139 -0.42 -5.46 1.05
C LEU A 139 -0.10 -5.07 2.50
N LEU A 140 -1.06 -4.56 3.25
CA LEU A 140 -0.89 -4.29 4.68
C LEU A 140 -0.62 -5.57 5.47
N PHE A 141 -1.32 -6.66 5.16
CA PHE A 141 -1.14 -7.93 5.83
C PHE A 141 0.20 -8.60 5.45
N ALA A 142 0.53 -8.68 4.16
CA ALA A 142 1.64 -9.49 3.67
C ALA A 142 2.98 -8.75 3.61
N TRP A 143 2.99 -7.44 3.36
CA TRP A 143 4.22 -6.66 3.24
C TRP A 143 4.57 -5.86 4.48
N GLU A 144 3.55 -5.43 5.23
CA GLU A 144 3.76 -4.70 6.49
C GLU A 144 3.59 -5.62 7.71
N GLU A 145 3.34 -6.91 7.47
CA GLU A 145 3.22 -7.96 8.50
C GLU A 145 2.19 -7.62 9.59
N LEU A 146 1.18 -6.84 9.24
CA LEU A 146 0.15 -6.43 10.19
C LEU A 146 -0.77 -7.60 10.54
N SER A 147 -1.16 -7.70 11.81
CA SER A 147 -2.23 -8.59 12.22
C SER A 147 -3.56 -8.23 11.55
N TYR A 148 -4.51 -9.15 11.50
CA TYR A 148 -5.87 -8.83 11.01
C TYR A 148 -6.52 -7.68 11.78
N GLN A 149 -6.25 -7.59 13.07
CA GLN A 149 -6.73 -6.50 13.92
C GLN A 149 -6.09 -5.17 13.49
N SER A 150 -4.77 -5.14 13.30
CA SER A 150 -4.06 -3.92 12.88
C SER A 150 -4.45 -3.48 11.46
N VAL A 151 -4.72 -4.43 10.54
CA VAL A 151 -5.27 -4.10 9.21
C VAL A 151 -6.70 -3.52 9.33
N ALA A 152 -7.53 -4.07 10.23
CA ALA A 152 -8.87 -3.56 10.48
C ALA A 152 -8.83 -2.12 11.02
N GLU A 153 -7.89 -1.84 11.92
CA GLU A 153 -7.61 -0.51 12.44
C GLU A 153 -7.14 0.46 11.34
N ALA A 154 -6.12 0.05 10.57
CA ALA A 154 -5.57 0.87 9.50
C ALA A 154 -6.64 1.25 8.45
N LEU A 155 -7.50 0.30 8.09
CA LEU A 155 -8.53 0.52 7.07
C LEU A 155 -9.86 1.02 7.63
N ALA A 156 -9.98 1.20 8.95
CA ALA A 156 -11.22 1.56 9.66
C ALA A 156 -12.39 0.62 9.28
N LEU A 157 -12.15 -0.71 9.35
CA LEU A 157 -13.09 -1.75 8.94
C LEU A 157 -13.29 -2.80 10.04
N PRO A 158 -14.46 -3.45 10.09
CA PRO A 158 -14.63 -4.63 10.92
C PRO A 158 -13.64 -5.76 10.53
N ILE A 159 -13.12 -6.49 11.51
CA ILE A 159 -12.16 -7.59 11.28
C ILE A 159 -12.73 -8.68 10.35
N GLY A 160 -14.04 -8.94 10.39
CA GLY A 160 -14.72 -9.86 9.46
C GLY A 160 -14.63 -9.39 8.01
N THR A 161 -14.69 -8.08 7.77
CA THR A 161 -14.50 -7.48 6.44
C THR A 161 -13.06 -7.66 5.96
N VAL A 162 -12.07 -7.50 6.82
CA VAL A 162 -10.66 -7.76 6.49
C VAL A 162 -10.46 -9.22 6.10
N ARG A 163 -10.99 -10.18 6.89
CA ARG A 163 -10.93 -11.61 6.55
C ARG A 163 -11.52 -11.91 5.18
N SER A 164 -12.70 -11.36 4.89
CA SER A 164 -13.37 -11.58 3.60
C SER A 164 -12.59 -10.97 2.42
N ARG A 165 -12.01 -9.76 2.60
CA ARG A 165 -11.16 -9.13 1.58
C ARG A 165 -9.90 -9.95 1.31
N LEU A 166 -9.19 -10.41 2.35
CA LEU A 166 -8.02 -11.26 2.21
C LEU A 166 -8.32 -12.59 1.53
N ASN A 167 -9.46 -13.21 1.85
CA ASN A 167 -9.88 -14.46 1.20
C ASN A 167 -10.17 -14.24 -0.29
N ARG A 168 -10.87 -13.15 -0.66
CA ARG A 168 -11.10 -12.80 -2.06
C ARG A 168 -9.82 -12.47 -2.80
N ALA A 169 -8.94 -11.66 -2.20
CA ALA A 169 -7.63 -11.35 -2.78
C ALA A 169 -6.82 -12.61 -3.09
N ARG A 170 -6.78 -13.56 -2.16
CA ARG A 170 -6.10 -14.86 -2.38
C ARG A 170 -6.76 -15.70 -3.48
N ALA A 171 -8.07 -15.69 -3.57
CA ALA A 171 -8.81 -16.38 -4.64
C ALA A 171 -8.48 -15.76 -6.01
N HIS A 172 -8.58 -14.44 -6.15
CA HIS A 172 -8.23 -13.73 -7.38
C HIS A 172 -6.77 -13.96 -7.79
N LEU A 173 -5.82 -13.89 -6.84
CA LEU A 173 -4.41 -14.16 -7.16
C LEU A 173 -4.19 -15.59 -7.67
N ARG A 174 -4.86 -16.60 -7.08
CA ARG A 174 -4.75 -17.98 -7.57
C ARG A 174 -5.25 -18.11 -9.01
N GLU A 175 -6.32 -17.42 -9.37
CA GLU A 175 -6.83 -17.44 -10.75
C GLU A 175 -5.88 -16.71 -11.72
N LEU A 176 -5.36 -15.55 -11.34
CA LEU A 176 -4.48 -14.74 -12.18
C LEU A 176 -3.08 -15.37 -12.38
N ILE A 177 -2.57 -16.10 -11.37
CA ILE A 177 -1.23 -16.72 -11.41
C ILE A 177 -1.28 -18.13 -12.00
N LYS A 178 -2.44 -18.78 -12.14
CA LYS A 178 -2.54 -20.09 -12.78
C LYS A 178 -1.82 -20.04 -14.14
N PRO A 179 -0.89 -20.97 -14.43
CA PRO A 179 -0.35 -21.08 -15.78
C PRO A 179 -1.52 -21.34 -16.72
N ASN A 180 -1.65 -20.55 -17.79
CA ASN A 180 -2.63 -20.81 -18.83
C ASN A 180 -2.47 -22.27 -19.26
N GLY A 181 -3.34 -23.14 -18.75
CA GLY A 181 -3.33 -24.55 -19.05
C GLY A 181 -3.56 -24.72 -20.54
N LYS A 182 -2.53 -25.26 -21.21
CA LYS A 182 -2.56 -25.94 -22.51
C LYS A 182 -3.81 -25.64 -23.35
N SER A 183 -3.65 -24.77 -24.31
CA SER A 183 -4.43 -24.82 -25.53
C SER A 183 -4.58 -26.29 -25.94
N ARG A 184 -5.76 -26.88 -25.80
CA ARG A 184 -6.08 -28.20 -26.35
C ARG A 184 -5.93 -28.08 -27.87
N VAL A 185 -4.77 -28.46 -28.37
CA VAL A 185 -4.64 -28.84 -29.79
C VAL A 185 -5.58 -30.02 -29.98
N ARG A 186 -6.78 -29.76 -30.49
CA ARG A 186 -7.63 -30.80 -31.09
C ARG A 186 -6.96 -31.20 -32.37
N SER A 187 -6.20 -32.28 -32.32
CA SER A 187 -5.87 -33.05 -33.54
C SER A 187 -7.19 -33.63 -34.10
N ARG A 188 -7.47 -33.26 -35.31
CA ARG A 188 -8.30 -34.02 -36.22
C ARG A 188 -7.40 -34.70 -37.22
#